data_732e9dfcfc890f9df15e41538c5b1786
#
_entry.id   732e9dfcfc890f9df15e41538c5b1786
#
_cell.length_a   1.000
_cell.length_b   1.000
_cell.length_c   1.000
_cell.angle_alpha   90.00
_cell.angle_beta   90.00
_cell.angle_gamma   90.00
#
_symmetry.space_group_name_H-M   'P 1'
#
loop_
_entity.id
_entity.type
_entity.pdbx_description
1 polymer ?
#
loop_
_entity_poly.entity_id
_entity_poly.type
_entity_poly.pdbx_seq_one_letter_code
_entity_poly.pdbx_strand_id
1 'polypeptide(L)' 'EEEEEEEEQEVIEIEIDDITYYCTGEENGIIYSVDDDGEIGEEIGKINDGEATFY' A
#
# COMPACT_ATOMS: atom_id res chain seq x y z
N GLU A 1 7.82 1.84 -23.02
CA GLU A 1 7.60 1.70 -22.59
C GLU A 1 7.33 1.63 -21.69
N GLU A 2 7.22 1.66 -21.28
CA GLU A 2 6.97 1.55 -20.48
C GLU A 2 6.33 1.59 -19.73
N GLU A 3 5.99 1.71 -19.53
CA GLU A 3 5.46 1.78 -18.79
C GLU A 3 4.89 1.33 -18.14
N GLU A 4 4.56 1.12 -18.11
CA GLU A 4 3.99 0.64 -17.53
C GLU A 4 4.24 -0.05 -16.68
N GLU A 5 4.78 -0.34 -16.54
CA GLU A 5 5.07 -1.04 -15.73
C GLU A 5 4.90 -0.65 -14.54
N GLU A 6 4.69 0.26 -14.24
CA GLU A 6 4.53 0.66 -13.12
C GLU A 6 3.42 0.23 -12.56
N GLU A 7 2.53 -0.04 -13.18
CA GLU A 7 1.43 -0.49 -12.62
C GLU A 7 1.65 -1.78 -12.20
N GLU A 8 2.68 -2.35 -12.44
CA GLU A 8 2.93 -3.57 -11.96
C GLU A 8 3.54 -3.50 -10.67
N GLN A 9 3.35 -2.50 -9.86
CA GLN A 9 3.83 -2.45 -8.57
C GLN A 9 3.44 -3.61 -7.83
N GLU A 10 4.32 -4.27 -7.12
CA GLU A 10 3.98 -5.36 -6.30
C GLU A 10 3.59 -4.82 -4.99
N VAL A 11 2.37 -5.04 -4.55
CA VAL A 11 1.91 -4.57 -3.25
C VAL A 11 1.69 -5.76 -2.35
N ILE A 12 1.79 -5.52 -1.06
CA ILE A 12 1.64 -6.52 -0.04
C ILE A 12 0.42 -6.18 0.76
N GLU A 13 -0.36 -7.16 1.09
CA GLU A 13 -1.56 -6.95 1.87
C GLU A 13 -1.21 -6.96 3.35
N ILE A 14 -1.55 -5.92 4.06
CA ILE A 14 -1.27 -5.86 5.50
C ILE A 14 -2.56 -5.55 6.23
N GLU A 15 -2.59 -5.86 7.51
CA GLU A 15 -3.78 -5.63 8.31
C GLU A 15 -3.39 -4.81 9.52
N ILE A 16 -4.04 -3.68 9.73
CA ILE A 16 -3.79 -2.81 10.87
C ILE A 16 -5.12 -2.50 11.50
N ASP A 17 -5.26 -2.78 12.79
CA ASP A 17 -6.50 -2.51 13.53
C ASP A 17 -7.68 -3.20 12.88
N ASP A 18 -7.47 -4.42 12.42
CA ASP A 18 -8.51 -5.23 11.80
C ASP A 18 -8.96 -4.66 10.46
N ILE A 19 -8.21 -3.78 9.86
CA ILE A 19 -8.53 -3.23 8.56
C ILE A 19 -7.40 -3.60 7.61
N THR A 20 -7.77 -4.08 6.43
CA THR A 20 -6.79 -4.50 5.45
C THR A 20 -6.35 -3.32 4.61
N TYR A 21 -5.05 -3.23 4.37
CA TYR A 21 -4.49 -2.19 3.53
C TYR A 21 -3.49 -2.83 2.58
N TYR A 22 -3.10 -2.10 1.56
CA TYR A 22 -2.03 -2.53 0.70
C TYR A 22 -0.84 -1.60 0.93
N CYS A 23 0.36 -2.14 0.79
CA CYS A 23 1.53 -1.30 0.89
C CYS A 23 2.58 -1.79 -0.09
N THR A 24 3.52 -0.94 -0.42
CA THR A 24 4.54 -1.29 -1.38
C THR A 24 5.75 -1.90 -0.73
N GLY A 25 5.82 -1.90 0.60
CA GLY A 25 6.93 -2.54 1.28
C GLY A 25 6.65 -2.58 2.75
N GLU A 26 7.11 -3.64 3.43
CA GLU A 26 6.83 -3.78 4.83
C GLU A 26 7.70 -2.93 5.71
N GLU A 27 8.89 -2.60 5.26
CA GLU A 27 9.75 -1.78 6.06
C GLU A 27 9.74 -0.35 5.62
N ASN A 28 9.71 -0.13 4.34
CA ASN A 28 9.66 1.21 3.80
C ASN A 28 8.75 1.16 2.61
N GLY A 29 7.68 1.85 2.62
CA GLY A 29 6.75 1.83 1.51
C GLY A 29 5.61 2.80 1.72
N ILE A 30 4.64 2.71 0.83
CA ILE A 30 3.48 3.59 0.87
C ILE A 30 2.28 2.73 1.18
N ILE A 31 1.38 3.23 2.00
CA ILE A 31 0.17 2.52 2.36
C ILE A 31 -0.97 3.04 1.53
N TYR A 32 -1.72 2.12 0.93
CA TYR A 32 -2.87 2.48 0.13
C TYR A 32 -4.11 1.85 0.71
N SER A 33 -5.24 2.50 0.53
CA SER A 33 -6.48 1.92 1.00
C SER A 33 -6.92 0.83 0.03
N VAL A 34 -7.86 0.02 0.43
CA VAL A 34 -8.38 -1.05 -0.39
C VAL A 34 -9.76 -0.62 -0.85
N ASP A 35 -9.96 -0.67 -2.17
CA ASP A 35 -11.21 -0.29 -2.74
C ASP A 35 -12.26 -1.36 -2.52
N ASP A 36 -13.51 -1.07 -2.80
CA ASP A 36 -14.57 -2.06 -2.67
C ASP A 36 -14.34 -3.24 -3.58
N ASP A 37 -13.66 -3.05 -4.67
CA ASP A 37 -13.37 -4.13 -5.59
C ASP A 37 -12.11 -4.86 -5.21
N GLY A 38 -11.48 -4.50 -4.12
CA GLY A 38 -10.25 -5.13 -3.71
C GLY A 38 -9.04 -4.58 -4.42
N GLU A 39 -9.15 -3.41 -5.01
CA GLU A 39 -8.05 -2.83 -5.74
C GLU A 39 -7.39 -1.75 -4.91
N ILE A 40 -6.24 -1.29 -5.36
CA ILE A 40 -5.51 -0.26 -4.65
C ILE A 40 -6.26 1.04 -4.76
N GLY A 41 -6.53 1.67 -3.64
CA GLY A 41 -7.23 2.92 -3.61
C GLY A 41 -6.28 4.10 -3.49
N GLU A 42 -6.51 4.94 -2.50
CA GLU A 42 -5.72 6.15 -2.39
C GLU A 42 -4.56 5.96 -1.46
N GLU A 43 -3.55 6.78 -1.62
CA GLU A 43 -2.41 6.75 -0.72
C GLU A 43 -2.83 7.39 0.58
N ILE A 44 -2.79 6.65 1.67
CA ILE A 44 -3.27 7.16 2.94
C ILE A 44 -2.20 7.17 4.01
N GLY A 45 -1.02 6.69 3.73
CA GLY A 45 0.04 6.71 4.72
C GLY A 45 1.31 6.15 4.16
N LYS A 46 2.26 5.89 5.04
CA LYS A 46 3.53 5.35 4.61
C LYS A 46 4.11 4.52 5.74
N ILE A 47 5.06 3.67 5.40
CA ILE A 47 5.76 2.86 6.37
C ILE A 47 7.23 3.25 6.34
N ASN A 48 7.80 3.46 7.51
CA ASN A 48 9.19 3.85 7.61
C ASN A 48 9.79 3.03 8.72
N ASP A 49 10.82 2.25 8.43
CA ASP A 49 11.47 1.40 9.43
C ASP A 49 10.45 0.47 10.06
N GLY A 50 9.51 0.00 9.32
CA GLY A 50 8.53 -0.92 9.84
C GLY A 50 7.41 -0.27 10.62
N GLU A 51 7.39 1.05 10.65
CA GLU A 51 6.40 1.75 11.42
C GLU A 51 5.44 2.49 10.52
N ALA A 52 4.17 2.22 10.64
CA ALA A 52 3.16 2.80 9.77
C ALA A 52 2.70 4.14 10.31
N THR A 53 2.61 5.11 9.41
CA THR A 53 2.14 6.42 9.78
C THR A 53 1.09 6.82 8.77
N PHE A 54 -0.07 7.25 9.25
CA PHE A 54 -1.14 7.65 8.35
C PHE A 54 -1.15 9.17 8.26
N TYR A 55 -1.50 9.68 7.10
CA TYR A 55 -1.51 11.13 6.86
C TYR A 55 -2.64 11.84 7.58
#